data_7096324d3cd8f5b92c95922828f0bef0
#
_entry.id   7096324d3cd8f5b92c95922828f0bef0
#
_cell.length_a   1.000
_cell.length_b   1.000
_cell.length_c   1.000
_cell.angle_alpha   90.00
_cell.angle_beta   90.00
_cell.angle_gamma   90.00
#
_symmetry.space_group_name_H-M   'P 1'
#
loop_
_entity.id
_entity.type
_entity.pdbx_description
1 polymer ?
#
loop_
_entity_poly.entity_id
_entity_poly.type
_entity_poly.pdbx_seq_one_letter_code
_entity_poly.pdbx_strand_id
1 'polypeptide(L)'
;MQAQRRLWKLWSLISLCSLVLGSVLFGAPGVRAANGWTTSGNRILDPAGGQFVISGINWYGFETRDAIVHGMWSRNYTAILDDARRYGYNTIRIPFSNSMWEANPAPGASKISACPTCKGKRARDILALIVNYAGSIGLHVILDNHRSTAGNSAQENGLWYTSGFSEQAWIRDWVSVQEWTHGIPQTLGAPDTVTVNYLAADGFPTVLGYDLRNEPHTPSRTAYGDGATWGTGDGIDPRINPNPNPFAPACVANSTCHDWRLAAERAGTTILGEAARRGWSYPLIFVEGIGNYPTASGTAASGPYDGYWWGGNLLGVNGNANNPGAPIVLNAGGNATSLSAPVANQIVYSAHDYGPALYKQAWFNTSTCYRSGCSASSLSDVWRKYWAHLNLAGGVNPVWPGHTAYPWSNTGHTAYTQAPIWVGEFGTANADSDLYSAGAGSQGQWFTALVNFIQSSYSLTPSNDSGIAVQSLHWTYWALNDEDSYALLGASYVGLENPKKEYSFLCFIQRGPLAVPPGTGAGQCGSTGALPNP
;
A
#
# COMPACT_ATOMS: atom_id res chain seq x y z
N MET A 1 45.14 -74.61 -0.70
CA MET A 1 44.11 -74.17 0.24
C MET A 1 44.38 -72.76 0.81
N GLN A 2 45.43 -72.07 0.48
CA GLN A 2 45.69 -70.71 0.96
C GLN A 2 45.32 -69.56 -0.04
N ALA A 3 45.04 -69.89 -1.28
CA ALA A 3 44.70 -68.88 -2.28
C ALA A 3 43.19 -68.51 -2.32
N GLN A 4 42.30 -69.37 -1.83
CA GLN A 4 40.86 -69.08 -1.82
C GLN A 4 40.39 -68.16 -0.64
N ARG A 5 41.19 -68.09 0.45
CA ARG A 5 40.83 -67.23 1.60
C ARG A 5 41.18 -65.76 1.41
N ARG A 6 41.99 -65.38 0.39
CA ARG A 6 42.30 -63.98 0.09
C ARG A 6 41.29 -63.29 -0.81
N LEU A 7 40.55 -64.04 -1.62
CA LEU A 7 39.54 -63.48 -2.49
C LEU A 7 38.22 -63.11 -1.78
N TRP A 8 37.89 -63.81 -0.69
CA TRP A 8 36.69 -63.52 0.09
C TRP A 8 36.82 -62.25 0.97
N LYS A 9 38.05 -61.87 1.37
CA LYS A 9 38.27 -60.64 2.09
C LYS A 9 38.29 -59.38 1.22
N LEU A 10 38.58 -59.50 -0.08
CA LEU A 10 38.48 -58.37 -1.01
C LEU A 10 37.03 -58.10 -1.43
N TRP A 11 36.17 -59.09 -1.54
CA TRP A 11 34.76 -58.91 -1.88
C TRP A 11 33.92 -58.30 -0.74
N SER A 12 34.26 -58.57 0.47
CA SER A 12 33.60 -57.94 1.67
C SER A 12 33.97 -56.47 1.87
N LEU A 13 35.13 -56.05 1.42
CA LEU A 13 35.55 -54.64 1.49
C LEU A 13 34.95 -53.79 0.33
N ILE A 14 34.74 -54.37 -0.83
CA ILE A 14 34.12 -53.67 -1.96
C ILE A 14 32.60 -53.53 -1.74
N SER A 15 31.94 -54.51 -1.14
CA SER A 15 30.50 -54.40 -0.79
C SER A 15 30.24 -53.40 0.34
N LEU A 16 31.18 -53.19 1.27
CA LEU A 16 30.99 -52.17 2.34
C LEU A 16 31.23 -50.75 1.83
N CYS A 17 32.13 -50.55 0.86
CA CYS A 17 32.33 -49.24 0.24
C CYS A 17 31.17 -48.83 -0.70
N SER A 18 30.48 -49.78 -1.30
CA SER A 18 29.33 -49.49 -2.19
C SER A 18 28.06 -49.17 -1.41
N LEU A 19 27.96 -49.49 -0.13
CA LEU A 19 26.82 -49.19 0.74
C LEU A 19 26.98 -47.82 1.48
N VAL A 20 28.19 -47.26 1.52
CA VAL A 20 28.44 -45.96 2.17
C VAL A 20 28.44 -44.84 1.13
N LEU A 21 28.60 -45.12 -0.17
CA LEU A 21 28.48 -44.08 -1.22
C LEU A 21 27.06 -43.88 -1.75
N GLY A 22 26.08 -44.63 -1.27
CA GLY A 22 24.68 -44.55 -1.71
C GLY A 22 23.76 -43.65 -0.89
N SER A 23 24.26 -42.97 0.16
CA SER A 23 23.42 -42.18 1.08
C SER A 23 23.86 -40.74 1.28
N VAL A 24 24.74 -40.20 0.47
CA VAL A 24 24.93 -38.75 0.37
C VAL A 24 24.36 -38.30 -0.97
N LEU A 25 23.06 -38.54 -1.15
CA LEU A 25 22.26 -37.59 -1.89
C LEU A 25 22.29 -36.31 -1.08
N PHE A 26 23.19 -35.43 -1.45
CA PHE A 26 22.98 -34.02 -1.21
C PHE A 26 21.64 -33.69 -1.87
N GLY A 27 20.56 -33.76 -1.10
CA GLY A 27 19.38 -33.01 -1.42
C GLY A 27 19.93 -31.58 -1.64
N ALA A 28 19.88 -31.12 -2.88
CA ALA A 28 20.04 -29.69 -3.11
C ALA A 28 19.22 -29.00 -2.02
N PRO A 29 19.76 -28.02 -1.29
CA PRO A 29 18.92 -27.24 -0.38
C PRO A 29 17.75 -26.81 -1.25
N GLY A 30 16.56 -27.35 -0.93
CA GLY A 30 15.34 -26.87 -1.54
C GLY A 30 15.44 -25.37 -1.35
N VAL A 31 15.44 -24.61 -2.43
CA VAL A 31 15.35 -23.17 -2.39
C VAL A 31 14.08 -22.95 -1.58
N ARG A 32 14.21 -22.66 -0.28
CA ARG A 32 13.11 -22.14 0.52
C ARG A 32 12.66 -20.94 -0.28
N ALA A 33 11.42 -20.93 -0.72
CA ALA A 33 10.83 -19.73 -1.27
C ALA A 33 11.25 -18.60 -0.31
N ALA A 34 11.94 -17.60 -0.83
CA ALA A 34 12.39 -16.49 -0.01
C ALA A 34 11.16 -16.00 0.76
N ASN A 35 11.27 -15.86 2.08
CA ASN A 35 10.16 -15.33 2.85
C ASN A 35 9.76 -14.00 2.20
N GLY A 36 8.48 -13.77 1.99
CA GLY A 36 7.97 -12.50 1.48
C GLY A 36 7.79 -11.48 2.59
N TRP A 37 7.38 -10.31 2.22
CA TRP A 37 6.90 -9.30 3.15
C TRP A 37 5.66 -9.81 3.88
N THR A 38 5.54 -9.55 5.18
CA THR A 38 4.40 -10.00 5.99
C THR A 38 3.97 -8.92 6.97
N THR A 39 2.83 -9.13 7.62
CA THR A 39 2.37 -8.27 8.73
C THR A 39 2.28 -9.05 10.03
N SER A 40 2.43 -8.35 11.16
CA SER A 40 2.23 -8.91 12.50
C SER A 40 1.63 -7.83 13.41
N GLY A 41 0.37 -7.98 13.77
CA GLY A 41 -0.37 -6.93 14.44
C GLY A 41 -0.40 -5.66 13.58
N ASN A 42 0.09 -4.55 14.10
CA ASN A 42 0.17 -3.27 13.40
C ASN A 42 1.52 -3.03 12.67
N ARG A 43 2.35 -4.06 12.49
CA ARG A 43 3.69 -3.95 11.91
C ARG A 43 3.79 -4.63 10.56
N ILE A 44 4.58 -4.05 9.66
CA ILE A 44 5.10 -4.73 8.47
C ILE A 44 6.46 -5.33 8.84
N LEU A 45 6.67 -6.59 8.48
CA LEU A 45 7.91 -7.31 8.65
C LEU A 45 8.56 -7.58 7.30
N ASP A 46 9.87 -7.38 7.25
CA ASP A 46 10.68 -7.79 6.11
C ASP A 46 10.82 -9.32 6.02
N PRO A 47 11.35 -9.86 4.92
CA PRO A 47 11.55 -11.30 4.76
C PRO A 47 12.46 -11.96 5.79
N ALA A 48 13.28 -11.20 6.51
CA ALA A 48 14.12 -11.68 7.61
C ALA A 48 13.40 -11.65 8.97
N GLY A 49 12.19 -11.08 9.03
CA GLY A 49 11.39 -10.90 10.24
C GLY A 49 11.71 -9.60 10.99
N GLY A 50 12.55 -8.75 10.43
CA GLY A 50 12.80 -7.40 10.93
C GLY A 50 11.60 -6.49 10.64
N GLN A 51 11.40 -5.50 11.50
CA GLN A 51 10.35 -4.54 11.25
C GLN A 51 10.76 -3.54 10.18
N PHE A 52 9.85 -3.26 9.25
CA PHE A 52 10.00 -2.27 8.20
C PHE A 52 8.92 -1.19 8.33
N VAL A 53 9.34 0.07 8.32
CA VAL A 53 8.42 1.21 8.30
C VAL A 53 8.50 1.85 6.91
N ILE A 54 7.38 1.86 6.19
CA ILE A 54 7.28 2.57 4.91
C ILE A 54 7.40 4.06 5.19
N SER A 55 8.42 4.68 4.60
CA SER A 55 8.68 6.12 4.58
C SER A 55 8.92 6.49 3.12
N GLY A 56 7.85 6.87 2.43
CA GLY A 56 7.87 6.89 0.98
C GLY A 56 7.29 8.15 0.35
N ILE A 57 7.29 8.12 -0.97
CA ILE A 57 6.78 9.20 -1.80
C ILE A 57 6.07 8.65 -3.03
N ASN A 58 5.01 9.32 -3.44
CA ASN A 58 4.29 9.02 -4.68
C ASN A 58 5.01 9.63 -5.88
N TRP A 59 5.17 8.87 -6.95
CA TRP A 59 5.69 9.34 -8.23
C TRP A 59 4.75 8.94 -9.36
N TYR A 60 3.89 9.86 -9.77
CA TYR A 60 2.80 9.60 -10.69
C TYR A 60 3.16 9.81 -12.16
N GLY A 61 2.28 9.31 -13.04
CA GLY A 61 2.32 9.52 -14.48
C GLY A 61 1.93 8.30 -15.32
N PHE A 62 2.17 7.06 -14.87
CA PHE A 62 1.76 5.86 -15.63
C PHE A 62 0.23 5.68 -15.68
N GLU A 63 -0.50 6.27 -14.76
CA GLU A 63 -1.96 6.30 -14.76
C GLU A 63 -2.53 7.33 -15.74
N THR A 64 -1.72 8.29 -16.18
CA THR A 64 -2.11 9.37 -17.08
C THR A 64 -2.08 8.96 -18.55
N ARG A 65 -2.49 9.87 -19.44
CA ARG A 65 -2.37 9.66 -20.90
C ARG A 65 -0.94 9.59 -21.39
N ASP A 66 0.02 10.09 -20.63
CA ASP A 66 1.44 10.00 -20.96
C ASP A 66 1.96 8.56 -20.79
N ALA A 67 1.28 7.76 -19.95
CA ALA A 67 1.59 6.36 -19.64
C ALA A 67 3.04 6.12 -19.20
N ILE A 68 3.60 7.07 -18.46
CA ILE A 68 4.99 7.08 -17.99
C ILE A 68 5.10 8.06 -16.83
N VAL A 69 5.92 7.78 -15.82
CA VAL A 69 6.18 8.74 -14.74
C VAL A 69 6.62 10.08 -15.32
N HIS A 70 6.13 11.13 -14.76
CA HIS A 70 6.46 12.47 -15.18
C HIS A 70 7.89 12.87 -14.79
N GLY A 71 8.43 13.90 -15.43
CA GLY A 71 9.79 14.41 -15.19
C GLY A 71 10.86 13.89 -16.14
N MET A 72 10.63 12.76 -16.82
CA MET A 72 11.65 12.18 -17.71
C MET A 72 11.87 12.98 -19.01
N TRP A 73 11.13 14.04 -19.23
CA TRP A 73 11.46 15.06 -20.26
C TRP A 73 12.53 16.04 -19.81
N SER A 74 12.74 16.20 -18.51
CA SER A 74 13.70 17.13 -17.90
C SER A 74 14.89 16.42 -17.29
N ARG A 75 14.67 15.25 -16.67
CA ARG A 75 15.70 14.55 -15.90
C ARG A 75 15.58 13.04 -16.03
N ASN A 76 16.71 12.32 -15.98
CA ASN A 76 16.70 10.86 -16.01
C ASN A 76 16.09 10.29 -14.74
N TYR A 77 15.30 9.20 -14.86
CA TYR A 77 14.68 8.51 -13.73
C TYR A 77 15.69 8.09 -12.65
N THR A 78 16.91 7.72 -13.05
CA THR A 78 17.97 7.33 -12.10
C THR A 78 18.31 8.48 -11.15
N ALA A 79 18.51 9.67 -11.68
CA ALA A 79 18.84 10.84 -10.88
C ALA A 79 17.66 11.33 -10.01
N ILE A 80 16.42 11.12 -10.45
CA ILE A 80 15.21 11.41 -9.66
C ILE A 80 15.12 10.44 -8.48
N LEU A 81 15.34 9.15 -8.69
CA LEU A 81 15.33 8.14 -7.64
C LEU A 81 16.52 8.28 -6.67
N ASP A 82 17.69 8.69 -7.16
CA ASP A 82 18.84 9.00 -6.31
C ASP A 82 18.53 10.14 -5.34
N ASP A 83 17.80 11.17 -5.80
CA ASP A 83 17.36 12.26 -4.92
C ASP A 83 16.34 11.76 -3.90
N ALA A 84 15.35 10.98 -4.28
CA ALA A 84 14.40 10.39 -3.34
C ALA A 84 15.14 9.57 -2.26
N ARG A 85 16.09 8.73 -2.67
CA ARG A 85 16.91 7.95 -1.73
C ARG A 85 17.77 8.84 -0.82
N ARG A 86 18.37 9.89 -1.38
CA ARG A 86 19.19 10.86 -0.64
C ARG A 86 18.40 11.64 0.39
N TYR A 87 17.12 11.95 0.10
CA TYR A 87 16.23 12.61 1.07
C TYR A 87 15.69 11.65 2.14
N GLY A 88 16.06 10.36 2.10
CA GLY A 88 15.74 9.42 3.18
C GLY A 88 14.52 8.54 2.94
N TYR A 89 13.89 8.64 1.77
CA TYR A 89 12.79 7.74 1.40
C TYR A 89 13.32 6.32 1.19
N ASN A 90 12.52 5.34 1.58
CA ASN A 90 12.80 3.92 1.38
C ASN A 90 11.81 3.24 0.44
N THR A 91 10.74 3.93 0.06
CA THR A 91 9.66 3.37 -0.75
C THR A 91 9.14 4.41 -1.76
N ILE A 92 8.84 3.95 -2.97
CA ILE A 92 8.15 4.72 -4.00
C ILE A 92 6.80 4.07 -4.30
N ARG A 93 5.69 4.81 -4.17
CA ARG A 93 4.40 4.39 -4.69
C ARG A 93 4.27 4.86 -6.14
N ILE A 94 3.98 3.93 -7.05
CA ILE A 94 3.89 4.20 -8.48
C ILE A 94 2.46 3.90 -8.96
N PRO A 95 1.65 4.94 -9.21
CA PRO A 95 0.35 4.82 -9.84
C PRO A 95 0.45 4.33 -11.29
N PHE A 96 -0.49 3.46 -11.71
CA PHE A 96 -0.67 3.05 -13.10
C PHE A 96 -2.16 2.86 -13.42
N SER A 97 -2.52 2.82 -14.72
CA SER A 97 -3.88 2.51 -15.17
C SER A 97 -3.95 1.16 -15.88
N ASN A 98 -5.13 0.50 -15.81
CA ASN A 98 -5.35 -0.71 -16.60
C ASN A 98 -5.13 -0.47 -18.10
N SER A 99 -5.54 0.71 -18.61
CA SER A 99 -5.32 1.05 -20.02
C SER A 99 -3.83 1.10 -20.39
N MET A 100 -2.97 1.65 -19.52
CA MET A 100 -1.52 1.60 -19.71
C MET A 100 -1.00 0.16 -19.67
N TRP A 101 -1.46 -0.60 -18.67
CA TRP A 101 -1.01 -1.97 -18.46
C TRP A 101 -1.34 -2.88 -19.64
N GLU A 102 -2.62 -2.88 -20.08
CA GLU A 102 -3.07 -3.72 -21.18
C GLU A 102 -2.52 -3.31 -22.54
N ALA A 103 -2.45 -2.02 -22.84
CA ALA A 103 -1.99 -1.55 -24.14
C ALA A 103 -0.46 -1.55 -24.28
N ASN A 104 0.27 -1.36 -23.17
CA ASN A 104 1.72 -1.15 -23.17
C ASN A 104 2.17 -0.14 -24.25
N PRO A 105 1.69 1.11 -24.21
CA PRO A 105 1.92 2.08 -25.27
C PRO A 105 3.39 2.52 -25.32
N ALA A 106 3.84 2.96 -26.49
CA ALA A 106 5.10 3.69 -26.59
C ALA A 106 4.86 5.14 -26.14
N PRO A 107 5.66 5.68 -25.22
CA PRO A 107 5.52 7.06 -24.80
C PRO A 107 5.91 8.02 -25.92
N GLY A 108 5.42 9.25 -25.85
CA GLY A 108 5.86 10.33 -26.75
C GLY A 108 7.36 10.60 -26.58
N ALA A 109 8.09 10.76 -27.68
CA ALA A 109 9.54 10.96 -27.64
C ALA A 109 9.96 12.18 -26.79
N SER A 110 9.15 13.24 -26.78
CA SER A 110 9.38 14.43 -25.96
C SER A 110 9.25 14.14 -24.46
N LYS A 111 8.43 13.16 -24.07
CA LYS A 111 8.17 12.79 -22.68
C LYS A 111 9.33 12.00 -22.03
N ILE A 112 10.23 11.45 -22.85
CA ILE A 112 11.39 10.67 -22.40
C ILE A 112 12.71 11.29 -22.88
N SER A 113 12.71 12.59 -23.24
CA SER A 113 13.87 13.24 -23.86
C SER A 113 15.13 13.23 -22.98
N ALA A 114 14.98 13.24 -21.66
CA ALA A 114 16.09 13.14 -20.71
C ALA A 114 16.43 11.70 -20.28
N CYS A 115 15.79 10.68 -20.88
CA CYS A 115 16.03 9.27 -20.59
C CYS A 115 16.57 8.52 -21.84
N PRO A 116 17.87 8.51 -22.11
CA PRO A 116 18.44 7.82 -23.28
C PRO A 116 18.11 6.31 -23.30
N THR A 117 18.10 5.67 -22.13
CA THR A 117 17.78 4.23 -21.98
C THR A 117 16.31 3.91 -22.24
N CYS A 118 15.42 4.91 -22.20
CA CYS A 118 14.00 4.75 -22.49
C CYS A 118 13.69 4.79 -24.00
N LYS A 119 14.64 5.22 -24.82
CA LYS A 119 14.42 5.34 -26.27
C LYS A 119 14.05 4.00 -26.89
N GLY A 120 12.93 3.96 -27.58
CA GLY A 120 12.40 2.74 -28.19
C GLY A 120 11.75 1.75 -27.22
N LYS A 121 11.66 2.10 -25.95
CA LYS A 121 10.99 1.30 -24.91
C LYS A 121 9.51 1.69 -24.80
N ARG A 122 8.70 0.75 -24.31
CA ARG A 122 7.28 0.91 -24.03
C ARG A 122 7.03 1.18 -22.55
N ALA A 123 5.83 1.49 -22.19
CA ALA A 123 5.45 1.87 -20.83
C ALA A 123 5.91 0.84 -19.77
N ARG A 124 5.58 -0.46 -19.96
CA ARG A 124 5.97 -1.52 -19.01
C ARG A 124 7.47 -1.76 -18.99
N ASP A 125 8.18 -1.59 -20.13
CA ASP A 125 9.64 -1.67 -20.15
C ASP A 125 10.27 -0.56 -19.32
N ILE A 126 9.74 0.66 -19.41
CA ILE A 126 10.23 1.81 -18.66
C ILE A 126 9.92 1.64 -17.17
N LEU A 127 8.73 1.13 -16.86
CA LEU A 127 8.39 0.78 -15.47
C LEU A 127 9.36 -0.28 -14.92
N ALA A 128 9.73 -1.29 -15.72
CA ALA A 128 10.72 -2.28 -15.33
C ALA A 128 12.11 -1.67 -15.08
N LEU A 129 12.55 -0.73 -15.93
CA LEU A 129 13.81 0.00 -15.71
C LEU A 129 13.80 0.77 -14.39
N ILE A 130 12.67 1.43 -14.08
CA ILE A 130 12.49 2.21 -12.84
C ILE A 130 12.50 1.29 -11.62
N VAL A 131 11.72 0.19 -11.63
CA VAL A 131 11.67 -0.78 -10.54
C VAL A 131 13.03 -1.43 -10.31
N ASN A 132 13.73 -1.82 -11.38
CA ASN A 132 15.06 -2.42 -11.30
C ASN A 132 16.07 -1.46 -10.68
N TYR A 133 16.04 -0.19 -11.10
CA TYR A 133 16.95 0.80 -10.55
C TYR A 133 16.61 1.13 -9.09
N ALA A 134 15.34 1.32 -8.76
CA ALA A 134 14.88 1.52 -7.38
C ALA A 134 15.40 0.41 -6.46
N GLY A 135 15.18 -0.86 -6.83
CA GLY A 135 15.69 -2.00 -6.07
C GLY A 135 17.23 -2.00 -5.96
N SER A 136 17.95 -1.62 -7.01
CA SER A 136 19.41 -1.61 -7.01
C SER A 136 20.03 -0.59 -6.05
N ILE A 137 19.29 0.46 -5.69
CA ILE A 137 19.72 1.50 -4.75
C ILE A 137 19.01 1.39 -3.37
N GLY A 138 18.30 0.28 -3.11
CA GLY A 138 17.65 0.01 -1.85
C GLY A 138 16.35 0.79 -1.63
N LEU A 139 15.65 1.15 -2.70
CA LEU A 139 14.26 1.61 -2.66
C LEU A 139 13.34 0.45 -2.99
N HIS A 140 12.29 0.30 -2.20
CA HIS A 140 11.19 -0.61 -2.49
C HIS A 140 10.06 0.11 -3.24
N VAL A 141 9.15 -0.68 -3.84
CA VAL A 141 8.07 -0.16 -4.67
C VAL A 141 6.73 -0.70 -4.21
N ILE A 142 5.72 0.16 -4.18
CA ILE A 142 4.31 -0.20 -4.12
C ILE A 142 3.71 0.15 -5.48
N LEU A 143 3.09 -0.82 -6.14
CA LEU A 143 2.38 -0.59 -7.38
C LEU A 143 0.91 -0.32 -7.06
N ASP A 144 0.40 0.80 -7.57
CA ASP A 144 -0.97 1.25 -7.34
C ASP A 144 -1.80 1.23 -8.62
N ASN A 145 -2.89 0.46 -8.61
CA ASN A 145 -3.89 0.56 -9.66
C ASN A 145 -4.75 1.79 -9.44
N HIS A 146 -4.30 2.92 -9.97
CA HIS A 146 -4.89 4.23 -9.71
C HIS A 146 -6.26 4.39 -10.36
N ARG A 147 -6.41 3.85 -11.57
CA ARG A 147 -7.65 3.96 -12.34
C ARG A 147 -7.69 2.96 -13.49
N SER A 148 -8.88 2.76 -14.04
CA SER A 148 -9.06 1.85 -15.19
C SER A 148 -8.63 2.50 -16.49
N THR A 149 -9.17 3.67 -16.80
CA THR A 149 -8.84 4.47 -18.00
C THR A 149 -7.79 5.53 -17.67
N ALA A 150 -6.94 5.90 -18.61
CA ALA A 150 -5.92 6.92 -18.37
C ALA A 150 -6.53 8.29 -18.03
N GLY A 151 -6.02 8.96 -17.00
CA GLY A 151 -6.50 10.25 -16.50
C GLY A 151 -5.65 10.79 -15.35
N ASN A 152 -6.02 11.94 -14.81
CA ASN A 152 -5.22 12.67 -13.82
C ASN A 152 -5.83 12.70 -12.40
N SER A 153 -6.81 11.84 -12.12
CA SER A 153 -7.50 11.80 -10.84
C SER A 153 -7.94 10.38 -10.55
N ALA A 154 -8.54 10.12 -9.39
CA ALA A 154 -9.23 8.86 -9.13
C ALA A 154 -10.25 8.53 -10.23
N GLN A 155 -10.69 7.28 -10.30
CA GLN A 155 -11.70 6.87 -11.29
C GLN A 155 -13.04 7.56 -11.02
N GLU A 156 -13.64 8.18 -12.03
CA GLU A 156 -14.80 9.05 -11.90
C GLU A 156 -16.03 8.39 -11.28
N ASN A 157 -16.20 7.08 -11.47
CA ASN A 157 -17.31 6.32 -10.88
C ASN A 157 -17.01 5.81 -9.46
N GLY A 158 -15.80 6.03 -8.94
CA GLY A 158 -15.38 5.57 -7.62
C GLY A 158 -15.28 4.05 -7.46
N LEU A 159 -15.36 3.29 -8.55
CA LEU A 159 -15.32 1.83 -8.56
C LEU A 159 -13.97 1.31 -9.10
N TRP A 160 -13.70 0.04 -8.86
CA TRP A 160 -12.51 -0.67 -9.37
C TRP A 160 -12.69 -1.18 -10.80
N TYR A 161 -13.85 -0.96 -11.40
CA TYR A 161 -14.19 -1.36 -12.76
C TYR A 161 -14.95 -0.25 -13.49
N THR A 162 -15.01 -0.36 -14.81
CA THR A 162 -15.78 0.50 -15.70
C THR A 162 -16.45 -0.33 -16.79
N SER A 163 -17.24 0.29 -17.68
CA SER A 163 -17.79 -0.40 -18.84
C SER A 163 -16.72 -0.97 -19.79
N GLY A 164 -15.53 -0.37 -19.83
CA GLY A 164 -14.39 -0.81 -20.65
C GLY A 164 -13.44 -1.76 -19.96
N PHE A 165 -13.43 -1.80 -18.63
CA PHE A 165 -12.56 -2.64 -17.82
C PHE A 165 -13.39 -3.31 -16.72
N SER A 166 -13.81 -4.55 -16.93
CA SER A 166 -14.58 -5.31 -15.95
C SER A 166 -13.76 -5.62 -14.70
N GLU A 167 -14.41 -5.99 -13.60
CA GLU A 167 -13.70 -6.51 -12.42
C GLU A 167 -12.82 -7.71 -12.75
N GLN A 168 -13.28 -8.58 -13.63
CA GLN A 168 -12.48 -9.72 -14.10
C GLN A 168 -11.21 -9.27 -14.82
N ALA A 169 -11.27 -8.23 -15.67
CA ALA A 169 -10.11 -7.65 -16.33
C ALA A 169 -9.14 -7.05 -15.29
N TRP A 170 -9.66 -6.31 -14.32
CA TRP A 170 -8.87 -5.73 -13.23
C TRP A 170 -8.14 -6.80 -12.39
N ILE A 171 -8.81 -7.90 -12.02
CA ILE A 171 -8.18 -9.02 -11.29
C ILE A 171 -7.13 -9.72 -12.17
N ARG A 172 -7.43 -9.97 -13.44
CA ARG A 172 -6.47 -10.55 -14.40
C ARG A 172 -5.23 -9.67 -14.54
N ASP A 173 -5.40 -8.37 -14.62
CA ASP A 173 -4.28 -7.44 -14.73
C ASP A 173 -3.40 -7.49 -13.49
N TRP A 174 -3.97 -7.61 -12.29
CA TRP A 174 -3.20 -7.81 -11.06
C TRP A 174 -2.40 -9.13 -11.05
N VAL A 175 -2.96 -10.22 -11.57
CA VAL A 175 -2.22 -11.48 -11.75
C VAL A 175 -1.06 -11.28 -12.73
N SER A 176 -1.31 -10.58 -13.84
CA SER A 176 -0.29 -10.22 -14.83
C SER A 176 0.81 -9.32 -14.23
N VAL A 177 0.45 -8.34 -13.40
CA VAL A 177 1.41 -7.51 -12.63
C VAL A 177 2.26 -8.39 -11.72
N GLN A 178 1.66 -9.32 -11.00
CA GLN A 178 2.40 -10.22 -10.12
C GLN A 178 3.39 -11.10 -10.91
N GLU A 179 2.97 -11.68 -12.03
CA GLU A 179 3.87 -12.44 -12.91
C GLU A 179 5.03 -11.58 -13.38
N TRP A 180 4.75 -10.35 -13.81
CA TRP A 180 5.74 -9.40 -14.27
C TRP A 180 6.75 -9.03 -13.16
N THR A 181 6.29 -8.81 -11.91
CA THR A 181 7.20 -8.54 -10.78
C THR A 181 8.11 -9.72 -10.45
N HIS A 182 7.73 -10.93 -10.85
CA HIS A 182 8.55 -12.14 -10.73
C HIS A 182 9.40 -12.43 -11.99
N GLY A 183 9.57 -11.44 -12.85
CA GLY A 183 10.45 -11.53 -14.01
C GLY A 183 9.84 -12.25 -15.21
N ILE A 184 8.52 -12.44 -15.26
CA ILE A 184 7.84 -13.03 -16.42
C ILE A 184 7.38 -11.90 -17.35
N PRO A 185 7.97 -11.77 -18.56
CA PRO A 185 7.55 -10.77 -19.52
C PRO A 185 6.10 -10.95 -19.93
N GLN A 186 5.36 -9.86 -20.01
CA GLN A 186 3.95 -9.86 -20.40
C GLN A 186 3.80 -9.65 -21.91
N THR A 187 2.78 -10.29 -22.47
CA THR A 187 2.48 -10.24 -23.91
C THR A 187 1.16 -9.55 -24.23
N LEU A 188 0.41 -9.15 -23.20
CA LEU A 188 -0.84 -8.42 -23.39
C LEU A 188 -0.57 -7.07 -24.04
N GLY A 189 -1.26 -6.75 -25.11
CA GLY A 189 -0.93 -5.61 -25.95
C GLY A 189 0.40 -5.80 -26.68
N ALA A 190 1.34 -4.90 -26.51
CA ALA A 190 2.68 -5.07 -27.03
C ALA A 190 3.57 -5.82 -26.02
N PRO A 191 4.40 -6.78 -26.48
CA PRO A 191 5.23 -7.59 -25.57
C PRO A 191 6.31 -6.76 -24.88
N ASP A 192 6.67 -7.17 -23.67
CA ASP A 192 7.76 -6.60 -22.90
C ASP A 192 9.12 -7.01 -23.48
N THR A 193 10.10 -6.12 -23.39
CA THR A 193 11.50 -6.33 -23.79
C THR A 193 12.47 -6.17 -22.63
N VAL A 194 12.01 -5.71 -21.48
CA VAL A 194 12.77 -5.58 -20.23
C VAL A 194 12.14 -6.43 -19.15
N THR A 195 12.98 -7.19 -18.45
CA THR A 195 12.55 -8.06 -17.35
C THR A 195 12.76 -7.35 -16.01
N VAL A 196 11.83 -7.53 -15.09
CA VAL A 196 11.95 -7.04 -13.71
C VAL A 196 12.88 -7.93 -12.91
N ASN A 197 13.76 -7.33 -12.14
CA ASN A 197 14.54 -8.02 -11.12
C ASN A 197 13.68 -8.16 -9.87
N TYR A 198 13.37 -9.40 -9.49
CA TYR A 198 12.52 -9.67 -8.34
C TYR A 198 13.10 -9.12 -7.03
N LEU A 199 14.41 -9.26 -6.82
CA LEU A 199 15.09 -8.88 -5.58
C LEU A 199 15.79 -7.52 -5.72
N ALA A 200 15.68 -6.74 -4.66
CA ALA A 200 16.44 -5.51 -4.43
C ALA A 200 17.88 -5.81 -3.93
N ALA A 201 18.66 -4.77 -3.71
CA ALA A 201 20.05 -4.88 -3.27
C ALA A 201 20.22 -5.49 -1.87
N ASP A 202 19.21 -5.38 -1.02
CA ASP A 202 19.15 -6.00 0.31
C ASP A 202 18.79 -7.50 0.28
N GLY A 203 18.48 -8.03 -0.89
CA GLY A 203 18.07 -9.42 -1.09
C GLY A 203 16.58 -9.68 -0.85
N PHE A 204 15.78 -8.67 -0.63
CA PHE A 204 14.33 -8.77 -0.44
C PHE A 204 13.56 -8.45 -1.73
N PRO A 205 12.29 -8.86 -1.86
CA PRO A 205 11.49 -8.47 -3.02
C PRO A 205 11.44 -6.95 -3.18
N THR A 206 11.77 -6.45 -4.38
CA THR A 206 11.77 -5.02 -4.69
C THR A 206 10.36 -4.43 -4.53
N VAL A 207 9.34 -5.16 -5.01
CA VAL A 207 7.95 -4.76 -4.86
C VAL A 207 7.42 -5.30 -3.53
N LEU A 208 7.04 -4.40 -2.63
CA LEU A 208 6.45 -4.73 -1.32
C LEU A 208 5.10 -5.41 -1.49
N GLY A 209 4.30 -4.89 -2.41
CA GLY A 209 2.94 -5.34 -2.63
C GLY A 209 2.15 -4.44 -3.57
N TYR A 210 0.85 -4.65 -3.57
CA TYR A 210 -0.09 -4.09 -4.54
C TYR A 210 -1.17 -3.29 -3.83
N ASP A 211 -1.27 -2.01 -4.16
CA ASP A 211 -2.36 -1.14 -3.77
C ASP A 211 -3.51 -1.37 -4.76
N LEU A 212 -4.49 -2.14 -4.32
CA LEU A 212 -5.44 -2.78 -5.20
C LEU A 212 -6.26 -1.80 -6.03
N ARG A 213 -6.62 -0.67 -5.44
CA ARG A 213 -7.36 0.40 -6.13
C ARG A 213 -7.25 1.71 -5.38
N ASN A 214 -6.84 2.76 -6.10
CA ASN A 214 -6.82 4.11 -5.59
C ASN A 214 -8.24 4.67 -5.40
N GLU A 215 -8.46 5.19 -4.21
CA GLU A 215 -9.60 6.02 -3.83
C GLU A 215 -10.98 5.49 -4.24
N PRO A 216 -11.39 4.30 -3.77
CA PRO A 216 -12.76 3.87 -3.91
C PRO A 216 -13.71 4.85 -3.21
N HIS A 217 -14.74 5.34 -3.91
CA HIS A 217 -15.64 6.35 -3.35
C HIS A 217 -17.02 6.31 -3.97
N THR A 218 -17.94 7.05 -3.39
CA THR A 218 -19.24 7.35 -3.98
C THR A 218 -19.15 8.67 -4.72
N PRO A 219 -19.53 8.76 -6.01
CA PRO A 219 -19.42 9.99 -6.81
C PRO A 219 -20.22 11.16 -6.23
N SER A 220 -21.30 10.88 -5.51
CA SER A 220 -22.06 11.91 -4.81
C SER A 220 -22.75 11.36 -3.56
N ARG A 221 -23.03 12.22 -2.58
CA ARG A 221 -23.78 11.82 -1.37
C ARG A 221 -25.24 11.42 -1.66
N THR A 222 -25.78 11.86 -2.78
CA THR A 222 -27.15 11.58 -3.20
C THR A 222 -27.24 10.34 -4.10
N ALA A 223 -26.15 9.91 -4.69
CA ALA A 223 -26.04 8.71 -5.53
C ALA A 223 -25.50 7.51 -4.73
N TYR A 224 -25.93 7.41 -3.48
CA TYR A 224 -25.57 6.27 -2.64
C TYR A 224 -26.04 4.96 -3.28
N GLY A 225 -25.13 4.06 -3.61
CA GLY A 225 -25.40 2.86 -4.38
C GLY A 225 -24.78 2.86 -5.78
N ASP A 226 -24.30 4.02 -6.27
CA ASP A 226 -23.62 4.12 -7.57
C ASP A 226 -22.09 4.03 -7.46
N GLY A 227 -21.54 4.12 -6.25
CA GLY A 227 -20.10 4.02 -5.97
C GLY A 227 -19.75 2.94 -4.96
N ALA A 228 -18.49 2.95 -4.51
CA ALA A 228 -17.97 1.96 -3.59
C ALA A 228 -18.65 2.00 -2.22
N THR A 229 -18.99 0.82 -1.71
CA THR A 229 -19.51 0.58 -0.36
C THR A 229 -18.60 -0.39 0.39
N TRP A 230 -18.84 -0.57 1.69
CA TRP A 230 -18.08 -1.51 2.52
C TRP A 230 -18.99 -2.40 3.33
N GLY A 231 -18.92 -3.72 3.13
CA GLY A 231 -19.66 -4.69 3.91
C GLY A 231 -21.17 -4.73 3.64
N THR A 232 -21.62 -4.14 2.53
CA THR A 232 -23.05 -4.14 2.15
C THR A 232 -23.49 -5.43 1.46
N GLY A 233 -22.53 -6.20 0.96
CA GLY A 233 -22.77 -7.36 0.13
C GLY A 233 -23.11 -6.99 -1.32
N ASP A 234 -22.67 -7.79 -2.25
CA ASP A 234 -22.97 -7.66 -3.68
C ASP A 234 -23.56 -8.96 -4.28
N GLY A 235 -23.95 -9.89 -3.40
CA GLY A 235 -24.45 -11.20 -3.80
C GLY A 235 -23.37 -12.18 -4.25
N ILE A 236 -22.11 -11.76 -4.29
CA ILE A 236 -20.96 -12.58 -4.69
C ILE A 236 -19.97 -12.64 -3.54
N ASP A 237 -20.22 -13.50 -2.56
CA ASP A 237 -19.27 -13.75 -1.48
C ASP A 237 -18.29 -14.85 -1.90
N PRO A 238 -16.97 -14.58 -1.99
CA PRO A 238 -15.97 -15.58 -2.35
C PRO A 238 -15.90 -16.74 -1.35
N ARG A 239 -16.39 -16.56 -0.12
CA ARG A 239 -16.47 -17.61 0.89
C ARG A 239 -17.64 -18.56 0.67
N ILE A 240 -18.69 -18.10 0.00
CA ILE A 240 -19.93 -18.87 -0.26
C ILE A 240 -19.92 -19.46 -1.65
N ASN A 241 -19.28 -18.78 -2.62
CA ASN A 241 -19.15 -19.26 -3.98
C ASN A 241 -17.67 -19.39 -4.35
N PRO A 242 -16.99 -20.43 -3.86
CA PRO A 242 -15.60 -20.71 -4.20
C PRO A 242 -15.52 -21.17 -5.66
N ASN A 243 -15.67 -20.28 -6.62
CA ASN A 243 -15.44 -20.61 -8.01
C ASN A 243 -13.92 -20.85 -8.18
N PRO A 244 -13.51 -22.06 -8.56
CA PRO A 244 -12.10 -22.40 -8.72
C PRO A 244 -11.46 -21.71 -9.92
N ASN A 245 -12.24 -21.04 -10.74
CA ASN A 245 -11.74 -20.24 -11.83
C ASN A 245 -11.52 -18.81 -11.32
N PRO A 246 -10.26 -18.36 -11.10
CA PRO A 246 -9.97 -16.99 -10.71
C PRO A 246 -10.47 -15.97 -11.74
N PHE A 247 -10.84 -16.42 -12.94
CA PHE A 247 -11.40 -15.64 -14.02
C PHE A 247 -12.91 -15.86 -14.22
N ALA A 248 -13.58 -16.55 -13.27
CA ALA A 248 -15.04 -16.64 -13.33
C ALA A 248 -15.66 -15.26 -13.18
N PRO A 249 -16.85 -15.04 -13.75
CA PRO A 249 -17.49 -13.76 -13.71
C PRO A 249 -17.71 -13.34 -12.24
N ALA A 250 -16.76 -12.58 -11.75
CA ALA A 250 -16.95 -11.68 -10.65
C ALA A 250 -18.03 -10.67 -11.07
N CYS A 251 -18.16 -9.56 -10.50
CA CYS A 251 -19.13 -8.57 -10.92
C CYS A 251 -19.09 -8.30 -12.44
N VAL A 252 -20.07 -8.77 -13.17
CA VAL A 252 -20.36 -8.28 -14.51
C VAL A 252 -20.89 -6.85 -14.32
N ALA A 253 -20.34 -5.89 -15.06
CA ALA A 253 -20.65 -4.46 -15.02
C ALA A 253 -22.17 -4.18 -14.88
N ASN A 254 -22.68 -4.32 -13.71
CA ASN A 254 -24.07 -4.10 -13.36
C ASN A 254 -24.17 -3.55 -11.95
N SER A 255 -25.11 -2.68 -11.79
CA SER A 255 -25.61 -1.92 -10.67
C SER A 255 -25.64 -2.57 -9.27
N THR A 256 -25.08 -3.75 -9.07
CA THR A 256 -25.12 -4.49 -7.78
C THR A 256 -23.77 -4.75 -7.15
N CYS A 257 -22.67 -4.49 -7.85
CA CYS A 257 -21.32 -4.77 -7.39
C CYS A 257 -20.65 -3.52 -6.84
N HIS A 258 -20.99 -3.17 -5.64
CA HIS A 258 -20.51 -1.96 -4.98
C HIS A 258 -19.69 -2.24 -3.72
N ASP A 259 -19.68 -3.48 -3.23
CA ASP A 259 -18.95 -3.83 -2.01
C ASP A 259 -17.44 -3.97 -2.29
N TRP A 260 -16.72 -2.87 -2.07
CA TRP A 260 -15.26 -2.79 -2.24
C TRP A 260 -14.53 -3.83 -1.39
N ARG A 261 -15.00 -4.09 -0.16
CA ARG A 261 -14.40 -5.10 0.70
C ARG A 261 -14.38 -6.47 0.00
N LEU A 262 -15.53 -6.89 -0.56
CA LEU A 262 -15.63 -8.17 -1.26
C LEU A 262 -14.78 -8.21 -2.53
N ALA A 263 -14.71 -7.10 -3.27
CA ALA A 263 -13.86 -7.00 -4.46
C ALA A 263 -12.36 -7.12 -4.08
N ALA A 264 -11.93 -6.44 -3.03
CA ALA A 264 -10.56 -6.54 -2.53
C ALA A 264 -10.24 -7.96 -2.05
N GLU A 265 -11.18 -8.66 -1.40
CA GLU A 265 -11.03 -10.07 -1.04
C GLU A 265 -10.87 -10.97 -2.28
N ARG A 266 -11.67 -10.76 -3.32
CA ARG A 266 -11.57 -11.53 -4.57
C ARG A 266 -10.22 -11.32 -5.26
N ALA A 267 -9.80 -10.07 -5.40
CA ALA A 267 -8.51 -9.73 -6.02
C ALA A 267 -7.33 -10.25 -5.19
N GLY A 268 -7.28 -9.91 -3.91
CA GLY A 268 -6.20 -10.33 -3.01
C GLY A 268 -6.11 -11.86 -2.89
N THR A 269 -7.24 -12.56 -2.76
CA THR A 269 -7.28 -14.03 -2.74
C THR A 269 -6.76 -14.63 -4.04
N THR A 270 -7.10 -14.03 -5.20
CA THR A 270 -6.60 -14.51 -6.50
C THR A 270 -5.09 -14.33 -6.63
N ILE A 271 -4.57 -13.16 -6.22
CA ILE A 271 -3.13 -12.86 -6.22
C ILE A 271 -2.38 -13.86 -5.32
N LEU A 272 -2.85 -14.08 -4.07
CA LEU A 272 -2.20 -15.02 -3.17
C LEU A 272 -2.33 -16.46 -3.65
N GLY A 273 -3.45 -16.82 -4.26
CA GLY A 273 -3.66 -18.13 -4.88
C GLY A 273 -2.69 -18.41 -6.02
N GLU A 274 -2.42 -17.42 -6.87
CA GLU A 274 -1.41 -17.53 -7.93
C GLU A 274 0.00 -17.66 -7.36
N ALA A 275 0.36 -16.88 -6.34
CA ALA A 275 1.63 -17.02 -5.65
C ALA A 275 1.80 -18.43 -5.06
N ALA A 276 0.78 -18.94 -4.38
CA ALA A 276 0.78 -20.30 -3.83
C ALA A 276 0.95 -21.36 -4.93
N ARG A 277 0.23 -21.22 -6.04
CA ARG A 277 0.31 -22.15 -7.19
C ARG A 277 1.71 -22.18 -7.82
N ARG A 278 2.40 -21.04 -7.82
CA ARG A 278 3.76 -20.90 -8.36
C ARG A 278 4.87 -21.19 -7.35
N GLY A 279 4.55 -21.37 -6.08
CA GLY A 279 5.53 -21.49 -5.01
C GLY A 279 6.29 -20.19 -4.74
N TRP A 280 5.67 -19.04 -5.03
CA TRP A 280 6.21 -17.72 -4.76
C TRP A 280 5.89 -17.28 -3.33
N SER A 281 6.67 -16.35 -2.80
CA SER A 281 6.30 -15.65 -1.59
C SER A 281 5.08 -14.75 -1.83
N TYR A 282 4.30 -14.54 -0.77
CA TYR A 282 3.13 -13.67 -0.85
C TYR A 282 3.54 -12.19 -0.84
N PRO A 283 2.94 -11.37 -1.71
CA PRO A 283 3.06 -9.91 -1.62
C PRO A 283 2.17 -9.36 -0.50
N LEU A 284 2.44 -8.15 -0.03
CA LEU A 284 1.46 -7.39 0.75
C LEU A 284 0.30 -6.95 -0.15
N ILE A 285 -0.89 -6.97 0.42
CA ILE A 285 -2.11 -6.49 -0.22
C ILE A 285 -2.54 -5.22 0.52
N PHE A 286 -2.41 -4.08 -0.16
CA PHE A 286 -2.84 -2.79 0.35
C PHE A 286 -4.29 -2.56 -0.05
N VAL A 287 -5.12 -2.20 0.92
CA VAL A 287 -6.57 -1.99 0.72
C VAL A 287 -6.95 -0.64 1.29
N GLU A 288 -7.32 0.26 0.41
CA GLU A 288 -7.82 1.57 0.80
C GLU A 288 -9.23 1.49 1.39
N GLY A 289 -9.59 2.48 2.19
CA GLY A 289 -10.96 2.71 2.62
C GLY A 289 -11.85 3.22 1.48
N ILE A 290 -13.03 3.69 1.84
CA ILE A 290 -13.97 4.32 0.91
C ILE A 290 -14.20 5.79 1.28
N GLY A 291 -14.86 6.57 0.41
CA GLY A 291 -15.17 7.97 0.73
C GLY A 291 -16.32 8.13 1.73
N ASN A 292 -17.39 7.36 1.56
CA ASN A 292 -18.57 7.42 2.42
C ASN A 292 -18.91 6.03 2.95
N TYR A 293 -19.30 5.97 4.22
CA TYR A 293 -19.75 4.72 4.85
C TYR A 293 -21.27 4.69 4.97
N PRO A 294 -21.94 3.60 4.56
CA PRO A 294 -23.38 3.48 4.67
C PRO A 294 -23.84 3.39 6.12
N THR A 295 -24.98 4.01 6.42
CA THR A 295 -25.74 3.69 7.61
C THR A 295 -26.48 2.37 7.43
N ALA A 296 -26.89 1.74 8.53
CA ALA A 296 -27.65 0.48 8.53
C ALA A 296 -28.93 0.48 7.67
N SER A 297 -29.41 1.65 7.27
CA SER A 297 -30.58 1.81 6.39
C SER A 297 -30.26 1.83 4.90
N GLY A 298 -28.98 1.67 4.50
CA GLY A 298 -28.59 1.74 3.09
C GLY A 298 -28.68 3.13 2.47
N THR A 299 -29.02 4.15 3.28
CA THR A 299 -29.01 5.55 2.85
C THR A 299 -27.65 6.18 3.14
N ALA A 300 -27.26 7.17 2.34
CA ALA A 300 -26.11 8.00 2.68
C ALA A 300 -26.23 8.47 4.13
N ALA A 301 -25.13 8.40 4.86
CA ALA A 301 -25.09 8.82 6.25
C ALA A 301 -25.81 10.15 6.45
N SER A 302 -26.75 10.15 7.36
CA SER A 302 -27.58 11.32 7.65
C SER A 302 -26.87 12.42 8.42
N GLY A 303 -25.52 12.34 8.57
CA GLY A 303 -24.70 13.28 9.31
C GLY A 303 -23.41 13.67 8.60
N PRO A 304 -22.85 14.86 8.93
CA PRO A 304 -21.59 15.35 8.33
C PRO A 304 -20.37 14.51 8.71
N TYR A 305 -20.51 13.46 9.50
CA TYR A 305 -19.42 12.74 10.15
C TYR A 305 -19.20 11.32 9.63
N ASP A 306 -20.00 10.84 8.68
CA ASP A 306 -19.86 9.50 8.12
C ASP A 306 -19.21 9.51 6.72
N GLY A 307 -18.95 10.69 6.17
CA GLY A 307 -18.10 10.90 4.99
C GLY A 307 -16.67 11.23 5.40
N TYR A 308 -15.72 10.78 4.60
CA TYR A 308 -14.31 11.05 4.78
C TYR A 308 -13.64 11.30 3.43
N TRP A 309 -12.33 11.50 3.40
CA TRP A 309 -11.57 11.54 2.16
C TRP A 309 -11.74 10.25 1.37
N TRP A 310 -11.72 10.35 0.05
CA TRP A 310 -11.71 9.19 -0.82
C TRP A 310 -10.53 8.29 -0.45
N GLY A 311 -10.73 6.98 -0.44
CA GLY A 311 -9.72 6.03 0.02
C GLY A 311 -9.46 6.02 1.54
N GLY A 312 -10.03 6.97 2.31
CA GLY A 312 -9.63 7.16 3.71
C GLY A 312 -10.56 6.56 4.78
N ASN A 313 -11.78 6.18 4.44
CA ASN A 313 -12.77 5.74 5.42
C ASN A 313 -12.73 4.23 5.64
N LEU A 314 -12.13 3.81 6.74
CA LEU A 314 -12.01 2.41 7.17
C LEU A 314 -12.95 2.04 8.33
N LEU A 315 -13.98 2.87 8.59
CA LEU A 315 -15.00 2.59 9.62
C LEU A 315 -15.60 1.19 9.49
N GLY A 316 -15.82 0.74 8.26
CA GLY A 316 -16.43 -0.54 7.96
C GLY A 316 -15.63 -1.75 8.42
N VAL A 317 -14.34 -1.63 8.66
CA VAL A 317 -13.50 -2.77 9.06
C VAL A 317 -13.89 -3.30 10.44
N ASN A 318 -14.00 -2.42 11.42
CA ASN A 318 -14.42 -2.79 12.78
C ASN A 318 -15.90 -2.51 13.06
N GLY A 319 -16.59 -1.86 12.14
CA GLY A 319 -18.01 -1.56 12.25
C GLY A 319 -18.34 -0.47 13.28
N ASN A 320 -19.60 -0.38 13.62
CA ASN A 320 -20.14 0.53 14.64
C ASN A 320 -21.29 -0.12 15.40
N ALA A 321 -21.93 0.60 16.33
CA ALA A 321 -23.03 0.07 17.14
C ALA A 321 -24.20 -0.52 16.34
N ASN A 322 -24.39 -0.08 15.10
CA ASN A 322 -25.50 -0.48 14.25
C ASN A 322 -25.09 -1.44 13.12
N ASN A 323 -23.79 -1.53 12.81
CA ASN A 323 -23.23 -2.36 11.73
C ASN A 323 -22.05 -3.16 12.25
N PRO A 324 -22.12 -4.50 12.20
CA PRO A 324 -20.98 -5.33 12.54
C PRO A 324 -19.80 -5.02 11.61
N GLY A 325 -18.58 -5.12 12.14
CA GLY A 325 -17.37 -4.93 11.33
C GLY A 325 -17.25 -6.01 10.26
N ALA A 326 -16.66 -5.61 9.15
CA ALA A 326 -16.41 -6.45 7.99
C ALA A 326 -14.95 -6.31 7.56
N PRO A 327 -13.98 -6.93 8.28
CA PRO A 327 -12.59 -6.91 7.89
C PRO A 327 -12.36 -7.68 6.59
N ILE A 328 -11.28 -7.38 5.91
CA ILE A 328 -10.80 -8.14 4.75
C ILE A 328 -10.35 -9.52 5.20
N VAL A 329 -10.80 -10.56 4.52
CA VAL A 329 -10.38 -11.95 4.72
C VAL A 329 -9.78 -12.49 3.43
N LEU A 330 -8.48 -12.74 3.43
CA LEU A 330 -7.77 -13.33 2.29
C LEU A 330 -7.59 -14.83 2.49
N ASN A 331 -7.66 -15.57 1.40
CA ASN A 331 -7.42 -17.01 1.37
C ASN A 331 -6.31 -17.31 0.35
N ALA A 332 -5.43 -18.24 0.67
CA ALA A 332 -4.42 -18.69 -0.28
C ALA A 332 -4.59 -20.18 -0.54
N GLY A 333 -4.82 -20.52 -1.80
CA GLY A 333 -4.75 -21.89 -2.32
C GLY A 333 -5.69 -22.87 -1.63
N GLY A 334 -6.77 -23.20 -2.24
CA GLY A 334 -7.59 -24.35 -1.96
C GLY A 334 -8.13 -24.86 -3.28
N ASN A 335 -8.28 -26.17 -3.43
CA ASN A 335 -9.16 -26.70 -4.44
C ASN A 335 -10.57 -26.15 -4.16
N ALA A 336 -11.37 -26.02 -5.19
CA ALA A 336 -12.75 -25.50 -5.19
C ALA A 336 -13.70 -26.03 -4.09
N THR A 337 -13.27 -26.94 -3.27
CA THR A 337 -14.07 -27.65 -2.27
C THR A 337 -13.56 -27.48 -0.84
N SER A 338 -12.41 -26.84 -0.60
CA SER A 338 -11.91 -26.55 0.74
C SER A 338 -11.41 -25.12 0.81
N LEU A 339 -12.06 -24.30 1.61
CA LEU A 339 -11.49 -23.03 2.07
C LEU A 339 -10.18 -23.38 2.78
N SER A 340 -9.07 -23.04 2.17
CA SER A 340 -7.77 -23.06 2.85
C SER A 340 -7.80 -22.07 4.00
N ALA A 341 -6.94 -22.27 4.98
CA ALA A 341 -6.85 -21.40 6.14
C ALA A 341 -6.70 -19.92 5.69
N PRO A 342 -7.39 -18.97 6.32
CA PRO A 342 -7.24 -17.55 6.02
C PRO A 342 -5.78 -17.12 6.15
N VAL A 343 -5.29 -16.34 5.21
CA VAL A 343 -3.97 -15.71 5.27
C VAL A 343 -4.12 -14.37 5.94
N ALA A 344 -3.85 -14.32 7.23
CA ALA A 344 -4.08 -13.13 8.04
C ALA A 344 -2.98 -12.08 7.96
N ASN A 345 -1.79 -12.43 7.47
CA ASN A 345 -0.56 -11.65 7.61
C ASN A 345 -0.08 -10.99 6.31
N GLN A 346 -0.99 -10.63 5.42
CA GLN A 346 -0.68 -9.98 4.15
C GLN A 346 -1.42 -8.66 3.93
N ILE A 347 -2.31 -8.26 4.83
CA ILE A 347 -3.15 -7.07 4.65
C ILE A 347 -2.51 -5.86 5.31
N VAL A 348 -2.44 -4.78 4.57
CA VAL A 348 -2.16 -3.43 5.04
C VAL A 348 -3.34 -2.55 4.64
N TYR A 349 -3.98 -1.91 5.61
CA TYR A 349 -5.03 -0.95 5.27
C TYR A 349 -4.41 0.41 4.94
N SER A 350 -4.95 1.05 3.92
CA SER A 350 -4.51 2.36 3.46
C SER A 350 -5.54 3.42 3.76
N ALA A 351 -5.06 4.61 4.13
CA ALA A 351 -5.87 5.79 4.29
C ALA A 351 -5.27 6.96 3.50
N HIS A 352 -6.13 7.79 2.88
CA HIS A 352 -5.75 9.07 2.32
C HIS A 352 -6.25 10.19 3.23
N ASP A 353 -5.46 11.21 3.42
CA ASP A 353 -5.80 12.35 4.27
C ASP A 353 -5.27 13.65 3.69
N TYR A 354 -6.16 14.63 3.53
CA TYR A 354 -5.80 15.91 2.98
C TYR A 354 -6.32 17.07 3.85
N GLY A 355 -5.70 18.22 3.69
CA GLY A 355 -6.03 19.41 4.45
C GLY A 355 -7.14 20.25 3.82
N PRO A 356 -7.56 21.31 4.53
CA PRO A 356 -8.66 22.18 4.11
C PRO A 356 -8.39 22.97 2.82
N ALA A 357 -7.14 23.04 2.37
CA ALA A 357 -6.79 23.69 1.11
C ALA A 357 -7.27 22.89 -0.10
N LEU A 358 -7.31 21.55 -0.02
CA LEU A 358 -7.87 20.71 -1.08
C LEU A 358 -9.40 20.77 -1.08
N TYR A 359 -10.01 20.50 0.07
CA TYR A 359 -11.44 20.60 0.28
C TYR A 359 -11.74 20.78 1.77
N LYS A 360 -12.60 21.77 2.09
CA LYS A 360 -12.95 22.05 3.48
C LYS A 360 -13.97 21.05 4.02
N GLN A 361 -13.51 19.94 4.53
CA GLN A 361 -14.34 18.95 5.20
C GLN A 361 -15.02 19.54 6.44
N ALA A 362 -16.10 18.91 6.90
CA ALA A 362 -16.91 19.42 8.01
C ALA A 362 -16.11 19.64 9.31
N TRP A 363 -15.14 18.80 9.59
CA TRP A 363 -14.28 18.89 10.79
C TRP A 363 -13.26 20.03 10.76
N PHE A 364 -13.07 20.69 9.62
CA PHE A 364 -12.27 21.92 9.53
C PHE A 364 -13.09 23.19 9.77
N ASN A 365 -14.42 23.08 9.94
CA ASN A 365 -15.26 24.22 10.20
C ASN A 365 -15.22 24.55 11.69
N THR A 366 -14.75 25.76 12.02
CA THR A 366 -14.60 26.23 13.42
C THR A 366 -15.90 26.29 14.19
N SER A 367 -17.06 26.41 13.53
CA SER A 367 -18.39 26.41 14.16
C SER A 367 -18.96 25.01 14.38
N THR A 368 -18.43 23.99 13.68
CA THR A 368 -18.95 22.60 13.71
C THR A 368 -17.83 21.60 13.98
N CYS A 369 -16.67 22.04 14.41
CA CYS A 369 -15.57 21.16 14.75
C CYS A 369 -16.03 20.08 15.72
N TYR A 370 -15.61 18.89 15.42
CA TYR A 370 -15.80 17.72 16.27
C TYR A 370 -15.26 18.04 17.67
N ARG A 371 -16.21 18.39 18.59
CA ARG A 371 -15.97 18.93 19.94
C ARG A 371 -15.31 20.32 19.98
N SER A 372 -16.06 21.28 20.38
CA SER A 372 -15.68 22.64 20.84
C SER A 372 -14.22 23.07 20.59
N GLY A 373 -13.95 23.55 19.39
CA GLY A 373 -12.65 24.12 19.00
C GLY A 373 -11.81 23.18 18.15
N CYS A 374 -11.52 23.58 16.91
CA CYS A 374 -10.59 22.89 16.03
C CYS A 374 -9.18 22.96 16.62
N SER A 375 -8.78 21.94 17.32
CA SER A 375 -7.44 21.78 17.87
C SER A 375 -6.76 20.56 17.24
N ALA A 376 -5.45 20.45 17.39
CA ALA A 376 -4.74 19.24 16.95
C ALA A 376 -5.30 17.97 17.58
N SER A 377 -5.82 18.02 18.79
CA SER A 377 -6.47 16.87 19.46
C SER A 377 -7.78 16.48 18.79
N SER A 378 -8.57 17.44 18.28
CA SER A 378 -9.81 17.12 17.56
C SER A 378 -9.55 16.46 16.20
N LEU A 379 -8.48 16.84 15.49
CA LEU A 379 -8.05 16.16 14.27
C LEU A 379 -7.58 14.74 14.56
N SER A 380 -6.83 14.53 15.63
CA SER A 380 -6.43 13.18 16.07
C SER A 380 -7.63 12.28 16.34
N ASP A 381 -8.71 12.82 16.93
CA ASP A 381 -9.94 12.08 17.17
C ASP A 381 -10.67 11.71 15.85
N VAL A 382 -10.60 12.59 14.83
CA VAL A 382 -11.11 12.30 13.49
C VAL A 382 -10.33 11.13 12.87
N TRP A 383 -8.99 11.16 12.87
CA TRP A 383 -8.17 10.09 12.31
C TRP A 383 -8.36 8.76 13.04
N ARG A 384 -8.44 8.79 14.36
CA ARG A 384 -8.73 7.60 15.16
C ARG A 384 -10.09 7.02 14.83
N LYS A 385 -11.10 7.86 14.58
CA LYS A 385 -12.41 7.40 14.16
C LYS A 385 -12.34 6.68 12.82
N TYR A 386 -11.73 7.28 11.82
CA TYR A 386 -11.89 6.81 10.45
C TYR A 386 -10.91 5.71 10.04
N TRP A 387 -9.68 5.70 10.58
CA TRP A 387 -8.68 4.73 10.14
C TRP A 387 -7.67 4.30 11.22
N ALA A 388 -7.23 5.20 12.09
CA ALA A 388 -6.12 4.87 13.00
C ALA A 388 -6.51 3.88 14.11
N HIS A 389 -7.81 3.64 14.33
CA HIS A 389 -8.28 2.61 15.26
C HIS A 389 -7.74 1.21 14.93
N LEU A 390 -7.42 0.93 13.68
CA LEU A 390 -6.87 -0.36 13.24
C LEU A 390 -5.42 -0.57 13.68
N ASN A 391 -4.72 0.51 14.01
CA ASN A 391 -3.33 0.46 14.44
C ASN A 391 -3.17 0.30 15.96
N LEU A 392 -4.26 0.37 16.71
CA LEU A 392 -4.25 0.24 18.17
C LEU A 392 -4.16 -1.23 18.60
N ALA A 393 -3.48 -1.50 19.72
CA ALA A 393 -3.33 -2.84 20.25
C ALA A 393 -4.68 -3.54 20.47
N GLY A 394 -4.78 -4.78 20.01
CA GLY A 394 -6.03 -5.55 20.01
C GLY A 394 -6.69 -5.68 21.37
N GLY A 395 -8.01 -5.60 21.40
CA GLY A 395 -8.83 -5.87 22.56
C GLY A 395 -9.10 -4.68 23.47
N VAL A 396 -8.54 -3.51 23.22
CA VAL A 396 -8.92 -2.30 23.96
C VAL A 396 -9.87 -1.50 23.09
N ASN A 397 -11.15 -1.53 23.47
CA ASN A 397 -12.09 -0.52 23.01
C ASN A 397 -11.53 0.84 23.43
N PRO A 398 -11.13 1.73 22.52
CA PRO A 398 -10.55 3.00 22.89
C PRO A 398 -11.63 3.85 23.57
N VAL A 399 -11.66 3.77 24.89
CA VAL A 399 -12.44 4.70 25.71
C VAL A 399 -11.70 6.04 25.69
N TRP A 400 -12.20 6.94 24.88
CA TRP A 400 -11.64 8.29 24.79
C TRP A 400 -12.03 9.08 26.03
N PRO A 401 -11.10 9.82 26.66
CA PRO A 401 -11.44 10.69 27.75
C PRO A 401 -12.60 11.64 27.38
N GLY A 402 -13.71 11.57 28.13
CA GLY A 402 -14.89 12.41 27.91
C GLY A 402 -15.98 11.82 27.01
N HIS A 403 -15.89 10.57 26.55
CA HIS A 403 -16.95 9.85 25.85
C HIS A 403 -17.41 8.63 26.63
N THR A 404 -18.71 8.60 26.91
CA THR A 404 -19.36 7.47 27.56
C THR A 404 -19.64 6.29 26.63
N ALA A 405 -19.58 6.49 25.34
CA ALA A 405 -19.56 5.45 24.30
C ALA A 405 -19.26 6.09 22.96
N TYR A 406 -18.14 5.77 22.37
CA TYR A 406 -18.04 5.84 20.92
C TYR A 406 -18.92 4.74 20.32
N PRO A 407 -19.42 4.92 19.07
CA PRO A 407 -20.27 3.90 18.45
C PRO A 407 -19.64 2.50 18.33
N TRP A 408 -18.38 2.36 18.69
CA TRP A 408 -17.62 1.11 18.76
C TRP A 408 -17.86 0.23 20.01
N SER A 409 -18.57 0.71 21.01
CA SER A 409 -18.94 -0.10 22.17
C SER A 409 -20.02 -1.13 21.77
N ASN A 410 -19.73 -1.94 20.76
CA ASN A 410 -20.63 -3.01 20.41
C ASN A 410 -20.35 -4.20 21.32
N THR A 411 -21.24 -4.43 22.24
CA THR A 411 -21.24 -5.55 23.18
C THR A 411 -21.31 -6.93 22.50
N GLY A 412 -21.28 -6.98 21.15
CA GLY A 412 -21.33 -8.21 20.36
C GLY A 412 -20.05 -8.57 19.62
N HIS A 413 -19.02 -7.69 19.55
CA HIS A 413 -17.77 -8.02 18.87
C HIS A 413 -16.77 -8.66 19.84
N THR A 414 -16.39 -9.90 19.54
CA THR A 414 -15.45 -10.69 20.34
C THR A 414 -13.98 -10.44 19.96
N ALA A 415 -13.70 -9.73 18.86
CA ALA A 415 -12.35 -9.37 18.45
C ALA A 415 -12.35 -8.12 17.56
N TYR A 416 -11.41 -7.20 17.82
CA TYR A 416 -11.11 -6.08 16.95
C TYR A 416 -9.99 -6.47 15.96
N THR A 417 -10.15 -6.09 14.70
CA THR A 417 -9.09 -6.24 13.71
C THR A 417 -7.98 -5.25 14.03
N GLN A 418 -6.77 -5.76 14.22
CA GLN A 418 -5.55 -4.97 14.26
C GLN A 418 -4.77 -5.25 12.99
N ALA A 419 -4.31 -4.19 12.32
CA ALA A 419 -3.50 -4.29 11.11
C ALA A 419 -2.60 -3.06 10.97
N PRO A 420 -1.52 -3.14 10.17
CA PRO A 420 -0.76 -1.96 9.81
C PRO A 420 -1.65 -0.96 9.08
N ILE A 421 -1.47 0.32 9.39
CA ILE A 421 -2.03 1.44 8.65
C ILE A 421 -0.93 2.13 7.86
N TRP A 422 -1.22 2.36 6.60
CA TRP A 422 -0.41 3.14 5.70
C TRP A 422 -1.20 4.36 5.23
N VAL A 423 -0.68 5.56 5.51
CA VAL A 423 -1.22 6.80 4.94
C VAL A 423 -0.66 6.90 3.51
N GLY A 424 -1.42 6.38 2.55
CA GLY A 424 -0.98 6.19 1.16
C GLY A 424 -0.81 7.51 0.41
N GLU A 425 -1.64 8.49 0.76
CA GLU A 425 -1.52 9.84 0.24
C GLU A 425 -1.84 10.89 1.31
N PHE A 426 -0.99 11.87 1.40
CA PHE A 426 -1.20 13.16 2.07
C PHE A 426 -0.25 14.19 1.48
N GLY A 427 -0.66 15.43 1.40
CA GLY A 427 0.17 16.48 0.79
C GLY A 427 -0.27 17.87 1.14
N THR A 428 0.64 18.82 0.97
CA THR A 428 0.39 20.25 1.15
C THR A 428 1.21 21.07 0.18
N ALA A 429 0.69 22.26 -0.20
CA ALA A 429 1.40 23.18 -1.06
C ALA A 429 2.67 23.74 -0.39
N ASN A 430 3.48 24.46 -1.15
CA ASN A 430 4.82 24.87 -0.77
C ASN A 430 4.90 26.26 -0.13
N ALA A 431 3.79 27.00 -0.05
CA ALA A 431 3.78 28.31 0.59
C ALA A 431 3.95 28.17 2.11
N ASP A 432 4.67 29.12 2.72
CA ASP A 432 4.85 29.13 4.18
C ASP A 432 3.49 29.18 4.93
N SER A 433 2.45 29.80 4.37
CA SER A 433 1.10 29.76 4.91
C SER A 433 0.51 28.36 4.98
N ASP A 434 0.85 27.48 4.04
CA ASP A 434 0.35 26.09 3.99
C ASP A 434 1.14 25.17 4.91
N LEU A 435 2.38 25.55 5.25
CA LEU A 435 3.22 24.77 6.15
C LEU A 435 3.05 25.21 7.61
N TYR A 436 2.94 26.51 7.88
CA TYR A 436 3.09 27.08 9.23
C TYR A 436 1.87 27.84 9.76
N SER A 437 0.77 27.97 9.01
CA SER A 437 -0.42 28.59 9.57
C SER A 437 -0.96 27.80 10.75
N ALA A 438 -1.05 28.42 11.92
CA ALA A 438 -1.48 27.78 13.16
C ALA A 438 -2.96 28.06 13.51
N GLY A 439 -3.67 28.85 12.72
CA GLY A 439 -5.09 29.15 12.96
C GLY A 439 -5.97 27.92 12.92
N ALA A 440 -7.01 27.88 13.76
CA ALA A 440 -7.95 26.78 13.82
C ALA A 440 -8.56 26.47 12.44
N GLY A 441 -8.44 25.24 11.97
CA GLY A 441 -8.91 24.79 10.66
C GLY A 441 -8.06 25.29 9.48
N SER A 442 -6.82 25.73 9.71
CA SER A 442 -5.88 26.10 8.66
C SER A 442 -5.14 24.89 8.09
N GLN A 443 -4.55 25.07 6.91
CA GLN A 443 -3.76 24.03 6.23
C GLN A 443 -2.53 23.64 7.06
N GLY A 444 -1.78 24.60 7.57
CA GLY A 444 -0.58 24.32 8.35
C GLY A 444 -0.88 23.67 9.70
N GLN A 445 -2.01 24.03 10.36
CA GLN A 445 -2.46 23.32 11.56
C GLN A 445 -2.72 21.84 11.27
N TRP A 446 -3.45 21.55 10.19
CA TRP A 446 -3.72 20.16 9.77
C TRP A 446 -2.41 19.43 9.47
N PHE A 447 -1.53 20.02 8.66
CA PHE A 447 -0.29 19.36 8.23
C PHE A 447 0.63 19.06 9.42
N THR A 448 0.83 20.06 10.30
CA THR A 448 1.60 19.88 11.55
C THR A 448 0.97 18.80 12.44
N ALA A 449 -0.34 18.83 12.61
CA ALA A 449 -1.03 17.84 13.43
C ALA A 449 -0.91 16.41 12.86
N LEU A 450 -1.05 16.25 11.53
CA LEU A 450 -0.94 14.93 10.87
C LEU A 450 0.49 14.39 10.99
N VAL A 451 1.50 15.20 10.72
CA VAL A 451 2.91 14.81 10.85
C VAL A 451 3.23 14.37 12.29
N ASN A 452 2.77 15.13 13.28
CA ASN A 452 2.91 14.74 14.68
C ASN A 452 2.13 13.44 15.01
N PHE A 453 0.95 13.28 14.45
CA PHE A 453 0.14 12.08 14.67
C PHE A 453 0.81 10.83 14.08
N ILE A 454 1.33 10.91 12.85
CA ILE A 454 2.08 9.83 12.21
C ILE A 454 3.28 9.43 13.07
N GLN A 455 4.03 10.40 13.57
CA GLN A 455 5.21 10.14 14.43
C GLN A 455 4.84 9.58 15.80
N SER A 456 3.75 10.05 16.41
CA SER A 456 3.39 9.76 17.80
C SER A 456 2.32 8.69 17.97
N SER A 457 1.74 8.19 16.88
CA SER A 457 0.59 7.29 16.93
C SER A 457 0.82 6.01 17.74
N TYR A 458 2.06 5.60 17.91
CA TYR A 458 2.44 4.44 18.70
C TYR A 458 2.71 4.73 20.18
N SER A 459 2.89 5.99 20.56
CA SER A 459 3.05 6.36 21.98
C SER A 459 1.76 6.26 22.79
N LEU A 460 0.66 5.93 22.14
CA LEU A 460 -0.66 5.76 22.75
C LEU A 460 -0.94 4.33 23.22
N THR A 461 -0.01 3.39 23.00
CA THR A 461 -0.08 2.10 23.69
C THR A 461 0.21 2.33 25.18
N PRO A 462 -0.59 1.73 26.09
CA PRO A 462 -0.30 1.80 27.51
C PRO A 462 1.13 1.39 27.78
N SER A 463 1.80 2.10 28.67
CA SER A 463 3.22 1.94 29.05
C SER A 463 3.63 0.56 29.60
N ASN A 464 2.83 -0.46 29.42
CA ASN A 464 3.02 -1.81 29.95
C ASN A 464 3.63 -2.80 28.95
N ASP A 465 3.81 -2.41 27.69
CA ASP A 465 4.59 -3.23 26.74
C ASP A 465 6.06 -2.86 26.88
N SER A 466 6.66 -3.43 27.92
CA SER A 466 8.09 -3.31 28.20
C SER A 466 8.89 -3.94 27.06
N GLY A 467 9.33 -3.14 26.09
CA GLY A 467 10.33 -3.53 25.12
C GLY A 467 10.01 -3.29 23.64
N ILE A 468 8.81 -2.83 23.28
CA ILE A 468 8.52 -2.49 21.88
C ILE A 468 8.77 -0.99 21.69
N ALA A 469 9.78 -0.66 20.88
CA ALA A 469 10.05 0.72 20.50
C ALA A 469 8.81 1.35 19.84
N VAL A 470 8.52 2.57 20.25
CA VAL A 470 7.48 3.42 19.63
C VAL A 470 7.76 3.54 18.14
N GLN A 471 6.77 3.29 17.29
CA GLN A 471 6.96 3.23 15.84
C GLN A 471 6.01 4.16 15.13
N SER A 472 6.53 4.83 14.09
CA SER A 472 5.73 5.67 13.20
C SER A 472 4.73 4.85 12.40
N LEU A 473 3.59 5.42 12.02
CA LEU A 473 2.73 4.88 10.98
C LEU A 473 3.49 4.77 9.66
N HIS A 474 3.05 3.87 8.78
CA HIS A 474 3.54 3.80 7.41
C HIS A 474 2.94 4.96 6.60
N TRP A 475 3.71 5.53 5.65
CA TRP A 475 3.24 6.68 4.90
C TRP A 475 3.96 6.86 3.57
N THR A 476 3.28 7.51 2.62
CA THR A 476 3.83 8.02 1.35
C THR A 476 3.28 9.42 1.09
N TYR A 477 4.17 10.38 0.88
CA TYR A 477 3.81 11.77 0.61
C TYR A 477 3.38 11.95 -0.85
N TRP A 478 2.35 12.74 -1.15
CA TRP A 478 1.95 13.17 -2.46
C TRP A 478 2.46 14.59 -2.73
N ALA A 479 3.39 14.86 -3.69
CA ALA A 479 4.04 13.92 -4.56
C ALA A 479 5.48 14.36 -4.87
N LEU A 480 6.24 13.48 -5.52
CA LEU A 480 7.61 13.77 -5.98
C LEU A 480 7.64 14.81 -7.10
N ASN A 481 6.59 14.86 -7.87
CA ASN A 481 6.42 15.53 -9.17
C ASN A 481 6.50 17.06 -9.06
N ASP A 482 7.39 17.67 -9.86
CA ASP A 482 7.63 19.13 -9.95
C ASP A 482 6.38 19.93 -10.36
N GLU A 483 5.59 19.40 -11.29
CA GLU A 483 4.37 20.05 -11.78
C GLU A 483 3.17 19.97 -10.83
N ASP A 484 3.27 19.21 -9.74
CA ASP A 484 2.21 19.08 -8.74
C ASP A 484 2.18 20.29 -7.81
N SER A 485 0.99 20.71 -7.41
CA SER A 485 0.85 21.79 -6.40
C SER A 485 1.46 21.44 -5.04
N TYR A 486 1.64 20.14 -4.76
CA TYR A 486 2.24 19.61 -3.54
C TYR A 486 3.67 19.10 -3.76
N ALA A 487 4.29 19.48 -4.89
CA ALA A 487 5.62 19.03 -5.30
C ALA A 487 6.63 18.95 -4.16
N LEU A 488 7.40 17.87 -4.13
CA LEU A 488 8.60 17.78 -3.31
C LEU A 488 9.81 18.30 -4.07
N LEU A 489 9.99 17.86 -5.31
CA LEU A 489 11.10 18.32 -6.15
C LEU A 489 10.76 19.66 -6.78
N GLY A 490 11.79 20.48 -6.93
CA GLY A 490 11.71 21.77 -7.59
C GLY A 490 11.75 21.69 -9.10
N ALA A 491 11.79 22.86 -9.73
CA ALA A 491 11.73 23.02 -11.16
C ALA A 491 12.68 22.07 -11.92
N SER A 492 12.15 21.44 -12.96
CA SER A 492 12.85 20.42 -13.75
C SER A 492 13.32 19.20 -12.95
N TYR A 493 12.63 18.93 -11.84
CA TYR A 493 12.94 17.80 -10.94
C TYR A 493 14.33 17.92 -10.30
N VAL A 494 14.82 19.12 -10.06
CA VAL A 494 16.12 19.37 -9.47
C VAL A 494 15.98 20.06 -8.11
N GLY A 495 16.57 19.44 -7.07
CA GLY A 495 16.50 19.94 -5.72
C GLY A 495 15.11 19.84 -5.10
N LEU A 496 14.91 20.50 -3.98
CA LEU A 496 13.63 20.56 -3.27
C LEU A 496 12.89 21.86 -3.65
N GLU A 497 11.59 21.76 -3.92
CA GLU A 497 10.76 22.95 -4.18
C GLU A 497 10.69 23.85 -2.94
N ASN A 498 10.43 23.27 -1.78
CA ASN A 498 10.59 23.95 -0.52
C ASN A 498 11.37 23.09 0.49
N PRO A 499 12.64 23.44 0.76
CA PRO A 499 13.46 22.68 1.73
C PRO A 499 12.85 22.57 3.13
N LYS A 500 12.03 23.54 3.55
CA LYS A 500 11.38 23.50 4.88
C LYS A 500 10.38 22.34 4.99
N LYS A 501 9.65 22.02 3.90
CA LYS A 501 8.74 20.87 3.87
C LYS A 501 9.49 19.58 4.18
N GLU A 502 10.61 19.33 3.51
CA GLU A 502 11.40 18.13 3.73
C GLU A 502 12.08 18.16 5.10
N TYR A 503 12.85 19.20 5.39
CA TYR A 503 13.72 19.18 6.57
C TYR A 503 13.03 19.48 7.90
N SER A 504 11.83 20.05 7.88
CA SER A 504 11.10 20.34 9.10
C SER A 504 9.94 19.40 9.38
N PHE A 505 9.34 18.81 8.33
CA PHE A 505 8.15 17.98 8.48
C PHE A 505 8.40 16.52 8.05
N LEU A 506 8.74 16.28 6.80
CA LEU A 506 8.83 14.91 6.29
C LEU A 506 10.02 14.15 6.91
N CYS A 507 11.14 14.80 7.04
CA CYS A 507 12.29 14.21 7.74
C CYS A 507 12.00 13.92 9.22
N PHE A 508 11.13 14.67 9.88
CA PHE A 508 10.72 14.39 11.25
C PHE A 508 10.02 13.03 11.37
N ILE A 509 9.10 12.71 10.47
CA ILE A 509 8.43 11.41 10.47
C ILE A 509 9.31 10.28 9.92
N GLN A 510 10.29 10.57 9.08
CA GLN A 510 11.30 9.59 8.65
C GLN A 510 12.19 9.12 9.80
N ARG A 511 12.41 9.94 10.81
CA ARG A 511 13.28 9.65 11.96
C ARG A 511 12.66 8.77 13.04
N GLY A 512 11.48 8.24 12.82
CA GLY A 512 10.97 7.20 13.70
C GLY A 512 12.05 6.15 13.98
N PRO A 513 12.01 5.42 15.09
CA PRO A 513 13.11 4.61 15.62
C PRO A 513 13.69 3.58 14.64
N LEU A 514 13.06 3.38 13.49
CA LEU A 514 13.49 2.45 12.45
C LEU A 514 13.71 3.11 11.08
N ALA A 515 13.41 4.39 10.95
CA ALA A 515 13.58 5.09 9.68
C ALA A 515 15.03 5.51 9.51
N VAL A 516 15.72 4.91 8.58
CA VAL A 516 17.06 5.23 8.06
C VAL A 516 18.21 5.00 9.06
N PRO A 517 19.13 4.07 8.77
CA PRO A 517 20.35 3.91 9.54
C PRO A 517 21.15 5.23 9.59
N PRO A 518 21.75 5.58 10.73
CA PRO A 518 22.68 6.71 10.80
C PRO A 518 23.77 6.55 9.73
N GLY A 519 23.96 7.55 8.89
CA GLY A 519 25.04 7.57 7.91
C GLY A 519 24.64 7.49 6.43
N THR A 520 23.37 7.29 6.10
CA THR A 520 22.89 7.19 4.69
C THR A 520 22.40 8.53 4.12
N GLY A 521 23.01 9.65 4.45
CA GLY A 521 22.69 10.97 3.85
C GLY A 521 21.53 11.72 4.50
N ALA A 522 20.77 11.12 5.40
CA ALA A 522 19.72 11.76 6.19
C ALA A 522 20.24 12.71 7.30
N GLY A 523 21.53 13.00 7.31
CA GLY A 523 22.19 13.84 8.31
C GLY A 523 21.78 15.32 8.31
N GLN A 524 20.79 15.72 7.53
CA GLN A 524 20.37 17.10 7.42
C GLN A 524 19.04 17.45 8.12
N CYS A 525 18.32 16.48 8.65
CA CYS A 525 17.28 16.81 9.62
C CYS A 525 17.95 17.45 10.82
N GLY A 526 17.59 18.68 11.18
CA GLY A 526 18.15 19.40 12.31
C GLY A 526 18.36 18.52 13.53
N SER A 527 19.42 18.73 14.27
CA SER A 527 19.91 17.87 15.36
C SER A 527 18.88 17.57 16.47
N THR A 528 17.75 18.23 16.49
CA THR A 528 16.74 18.14 17.55
C THR A 528 15.49 17.37 17.13
N GLY A 529 15.25 17.11 15.83
CA GLY A 529 14.00 16.48 15.37
C GLY A 529 12.72 17.25 15.75
N ALA A 530 12.85 18.45 16.25
CA ALA A 530 11.70 19.31 16.57
C ALA A 530 11.22 20.03 15.30
N LEU A 531 9.91 20.08 15.11
CA LEU A 531 9.32 20.98 14.13
C LEU A 531 9.68 22.42 14.51
N PRO A 532 9.99 23.31 13.55
CA PRO A 532 10.14 24.72 13.87
C PRO A 532 8.84 25.21 14.53
N ASN A 533 8.96 25.95 15.62
CA ASN A 533 7.81 26.65 16.17
C ASN A 533 7.24 27.58 15.07
N PRO A 534 5.90 27.59 14.89
CA PRO A 534 5.25 28.45 13.90
C PRO A 534 5.56 29.92 14.09
#